data_5951507f902ff858e5a681edd479035b
#
_entry.id   5951507f902ff858e5a681edd479035b
#
_cell.length_a   1.000
_cell.length_b   1.000
_cell.length_c   1.000
_cell.angle_alpha   90.00
_cell.angle_beta   90.00
_cell.angle_gamma   90.00
#
_symmetry.space_group_name_H-M   'P 1'
#
loop_
_entity.id
_entity.type
_entity.pdbx_description
1 polymer ?
#
loop_
_entity_poly.entity_id
_entity_poly.type
_entity_poly.pdbx_seq_one_letter_code
_entity_poly.pdbx_strand_id
1 'polypeptide(L)'
;MDSILLSVKKALGIDGDCTDFDTELIMHINTVLSTLTQIGVGNEDGFTISGEDEKWSDFVADEPRWSQIRTYVYTKVRLIFDPPQGTAVVESMNKVANELEWRLYVIADNLRKEKEENQNGE
;
A
#
# COMPACT_ATOMS: atom_id res chain seq x y z
N MET A 1 -12.87 7.60 4.32
CA MET A 1 -12.99 6.13 4.28
C MET A 1 -11.63 5.50 4.51
N ASP A 2 -11.52 4.78 5.59
CA ASP A 2 -10.22 4.30 6.05
C ASP A 2 -9.96 2.83 5.79
N SER A 3 -11.00 2.04 5.43
CA SER A 3 -10.83 0.61 5.14
C SER A 3 -9.90 0.39 3.95
N ILE A 4 -8.89 -0.44 4.13
CA ILE A 4 -7.94 -0.75 3.06
C ILE A 4 -8.67 -1.45 1.92
N LEU A 5 -9.43 -2.49 2.20
CA LEU A 5 -10.15 -3.24 1.17
C LEU A 5 -11.16 -2.36 0.43
N LEU A 6 -11.98 -1.61 1.15
CA LEU A 6 -12.99 -0.76 0.51
C LEU A 6 -12.37 0.36 -0.31
N SER A 7 -11.24 0.93 0.14
CA SER A 7 -10.51 1.95 -0.62
C SER A 7 -10.02 1.41 -1.95
N VAL A 8 -9.44 0.21 -1.94
CA VAL A 8 -8.91 -0.42 -3.15
C VAL A 8 -10.07 -0.78 -4.10
N LYS A 9 -11.16 -1.33 -3.58
CA LYS A 9 -12.34 -1.64 -4.38
C LYS A 9 -12.88 -0.39 -5.07
N LYS A 10 -13.00 0.70 -4.32
CA LYS A 10 -13.48 1.97 -4.88
C LYS A 10 -12.58 2.47 -6.00
N ALA A 11 -11.28 2.41 -5.80
CA ALA A 11 -10.31 2.85 -6.81
C ALA A 11 -10.36 1.98 -8.07
N LEU A 12 -10.69 0.69 -7.91
CA LEU A 12 -10.82 -0.25 -9.04
C LEU A 12 -12.19 -0.15 -9.73
N GLY A 13 -13.13 0.65 -9.20
CA GLY A 13 -14.48 0.74 -9.74
C GLY A 13 -15.39 -0.40 -9.32
N ILE A 14 -15.05 -1.11 -8.25
CA ILE A 14 -15.86 -2.21 -7.73
C ILE A 14 -16.75 -1.67 -6.63
N ASP A 15 -18.05 -1.99 -6.69
CA ASP A 15 -19.02 -1.60 -5.67
C ASP A 15 -18.62 -2.26 -4.33
N GLY A 16 -18.68 -1.49 -3.24
CA GLY A 16 -18.36 -1.99 -1.90
C GLY A 16 -19.21 -3.19 -1.48
N ASP A 17 -20.46 -3.28 -1.97
CA ASP A 17 -21.35 -4.39 -1.67
C ASP A 17 -21.07 -5.63 -2.51
N CYS A 18 -20.27 -5.52 -3.58
CA CYS A 18 -19.89 -6.65 -4.41
C CYS A 18 -18.75 -7.41 -3.73
N THR A 19 -19.00 -8.64 -3.29
CA THR A 19 -18.02 -9.46 -2.59
C THR A 19 -17.38 -10.53 -3.45
N ASP A 20 -17.71 -10.57 -4.74
CA ASP A 20 -17.27 -11.65 -5.64
C ASP A 20 -15.74 -11.74 -5.77
N PHE A 21 -15.05 -10.61 -5.61
CA PHE A 21 -13.60 -10.53 -5.81
C PHE A 21 -12.83 -10.36 -4.49
N ASP A 22 -13.52 -10.35 -3.36
CA ASP A 22 -12.89 -9.99 -2.08
C ASP A 22 -11.74 -10.92 -1.72
N THR A 23 -11.92 -12.23 -1.84
CA THR A 23 -10.85 -13.18 -1.50
C THR A 23 -9.59 -12.93 -2.33
N GLU A 24 -9.77 -12.75 -3.63
CA GLU A 24 -8.66 -12.50 -4.54
C GLU A 24 -7.99 -11.15 -4.26
N LEU A 25 -8.80 -10.11 -4.05
CA LEU A 25 -8.26 -8.78 -3.73
C LEU A 25 -7.49 -8.78 -2.42
N ILE A 26 -7.99 -9.47 -1.40
CA ILE A 26 -7.30 -9.58 -0.12
C ILE A 26 -5.92 -10.23 -0.31
N MET A 27 -5.84 -11.29 -1.11
CA MET A 27 -4.55 -11.92 -1.42
C MET A 27 -3.57 -10.94 -2.07
N HIS A 28 -4.03 -10.21 -3.08
CA HIS A 28 -3.18 -9.26 -3.79
C HIS A 28 -2.76 -8.10 -2.88
N ILE A 29 -3.70 -7.56 -2.11
CA ILE A 29 -3.40 -6.48 -1.16
C ILE A 29 -2.35 -6.94 -0.16
N ASN A 30 -2.51 -8.12 0.42
CA ASN A 30 -1.56 -8.63 1.41
C ASN A 30 -0.17 -8.85 0.81
N THR A 31 -0.09 -9.27 -0.44
CA THR A 31 1.19 -9.39 -1.15
C THR A 31 1.88 -8.02 -1.26
N VAL A 32 1.13 -6.99 -1.63
CA VAL A 32 1.68 -5.63 -1.75
C VAL A 32 2.08 -5.08 -0.39
N LEU A 33 1.25 -5.29 0.64
CA LEU A 33 1.57 -4.86 2.01
C LEU A 33 2.86 -5.54 2.50
N SER A 34 3.06 -6.81 2.15
CA SER A 34 4.28 -7.53 2.49
C SER A 34 5.51 -6.89 1.84
N THR A 35 5.40 -6.47 0.58
CA THR A 35 6.48 -5.76 -0.09
C THR A 35 6.81 -4.45 0.64
N LEU A 36 5.79 -3.70 1.04
CA LEU A 36 5.98 -2.46 1.80
C LEU A 36 6.67 -2.73 3.14
N THR A 37 6.28 -3.78 3.83
CA THR A 37 6.92 -4.17 5.09
C THR A 37 8.40 -4.47 4.88
N GLN A 38 8.76 -5.14 3.80
CA GLN A 38 10.15 -5.47 3.48
C GLN A 38 11.02 -4.23 3.28
N ILE A 39 10.45 -3.15 2.75
CA ILE A 39 11.22 -1.91 2.55
C ILE A 39 11.16 -0.98 3.76
N GLY A 40 10.56 -1.42 4.84
CA GLY A 40 10.57 -0.68 6.10
C GLY A 40 9.29 0.08 6.43
N VAL A 41 8.23 -0.09 5.65
CA VAL A 41 6.96 0.61 5.87
C VAL A 41 6.10 -0.19 6.84
N GLY A 42 5.62 0.48 7.89
CA GLY A 42 4.78 -0.13 8.90
C GLY A 42 5.57 -0.93 9.93
N ASN A 43 4.89 -1.84 10.60
CA ASN A 43 5.49 -2.67 11.63
C ASN A 43 6.38 -3.76 11.00
N GLU A 44 7.58 -3.95 11.51
CA GLU A 44 8.50 -4.95 10.98
C GLU A 44 7.99 -6.39 11.10
N ASP A 45 7.03 -6.64 11.98
CA ASP A 45 6.36 -7.95 12.09
C ASP A 45 5.39 -8.22 10.95
N GLY A 46 5.10 -7.22 10.14
CA GLY A 46 4.19 -7.33 9.02
C GLY A 46 2.77 -6.93 9.37
N PHE A 47 1.94 -6.84 8.33
CA PHE A 47 0.54 -6.46 8.47
C PHE A 47 -0.26 -7.12 7.36
N THR A 48 -1.40 -7.69 7.69
CA THR A 48 -2.32 -8.28 6.70
C THR A 48 -3.75 -7.84 6.98
N ILE A 49 -4.57 -7.87 5.94
CA ILE A 49 -6.00 -7.68 6.09
C ILE A 49 -6.72 -9.03 5.91
N SER A 50 -7.88 -9.14 6.53
CA SER A 50 -8.73 -10.33 6.39
C SER A 50 -10.13 -10.00 5.86
N GLY A 51 -10.47 -8.72 5.79
CA GLY A 51 -11.75 -8.24 5.32
C GLY A 51 -11.74 -6.73 5.21
N GLU A 52 -12.88 -6.10 5.50
CA GLU A 52 -13.04 -4.66 5.37
C GLU A 52 -12.76 -3.88 6.66
N ASP A 53 -12.48 -4.57 7.75
CA ASP A 53 -12.33 -3.93 9.06
C ASP A 53 -10.97 -3.25 9.26
N GLU A 54 -9.93 -3.76 8.63
CA GLU A 54 -8.59 -3.18 8.78
C GLU A 54 -8.49 -1.84 8.03
N LYS A 55 -7.91 -0.87 8.72
CA LYS A 55 -7.80 0.51 8.22
C LYS A 55 -6.36 0.85 7.89
N TRP A 56 -6.19 1.89 7.05
CA TRP A 56 -4.85 2.40 6.76
C TRP A 56 -4.13 2.84 8.04
N SER A 57 -4.87 3.39 9.01
CA SER A 57 -4.30 3.81 10.29
C SER A 57 -3.83 2.64 11.15
N ASP A 58 -4.32 1.42 10.87
CA ASP A 58 -3.83 0.21 11.53
C ASP A 58 -2.48 -0.22 10.97
N PHE A 59 -2.20 0.15 9.72
CA PHE A 59 -0.97 -0.22 9.03
C PHE A 59 0.16 0.77 9.30
N VAL A 60 -0.10 2.07 9.15
CA VAL A 60 0.89 3.14 9.36
C VAL A 60 0.24 4.30 10.11
N ALA A 61 1.07 5.09 10.79
CA ALA A 61 0.60 6.29 11.47
C ALA A 61 -0.04 7.25 10.47
N ASP A 62 -1.04 8.01 10.92
CA ASP A 62 -1.68 9.03 10.10
C ASP A 62 -0.75 10.24 10.01
N GLU A 63 0.13 10.20 9.05
CA GLU A 63 1.16 11.20 8.82
C GLU A 63 1.23 11.53 7.33
N PRO A 64 1.36 12.83 6.97
CA PRO A 64 1.36 13.23 5.56
C PRO A 64 2.42 12.54 4.69
N ARG A 65 3.55 12.15 5.28
CA ARG A 65 4.61 11.48 4.51
C ARG A 65 4.15 10.14 3.94
N TRP A 66 3.13 9.52 4.53
CA TRP A 66 2.59 8.24 4.05
C TRP A 66 1.46 8.41 3.03
N SER A 67 1.20 9.64 2.56
CA SER A 67 0.06 9.91 1.67
C SER A 67 0.08 9.10 0.37
N GLN A 68 1.25 8.66 -0.08
CA GLN A 68 1.39 7.93 -1.35
C GLN A 68 1.21 6.42 -1.23
N ILE A 69 1.05 5.90 -0.01
CA ILE A 69 0.87 4.46 0.20
C ILE A 69 -0.38 3.95 -0.53
N ARG A 70 -1.48 4.67 -0.45
CA ARG A 70 -2.73 4.26 -1.09
C ARG A 70 -2.55 4.15 -2.60
N THR A 71 -1.90 5.12 -3.21
CA THR A 71 -1.62 5.10 -4.64
C THR A 71 -0.74 3.92 -5.03
N TYR A 72 0.28 3.65 -4.23
CA TYR A 72 1.16 2.52 -4.47
C TYR A 72 0.39 1.19 -4.43
N VAL A 73 -0.38 0.97 -3.36
CA VAL A 73 -1.15 -0.27 -3.21
C VAL A 73 -2.15 -0.44 -4.35
N TYR A 74 -2.90 0.61 -4.66
CA TYR A 74 -3.85 0.58 -5.77
C TYR A 74 -3.16 0.23 -7.09
N THR A 75 -2.05 0.90 -7.40
CA THR A 75 -1.35 0.71 -8.68
C THR A 75 -0.85 -0.73 -8.80
N LYS A 76 -0.24 -1.26 -7.76
CA LYS A 76 0.28 -2.64 -7.77
C LYS A 76 -0.84 -3.66 -7.86
N VAL A 77 -1.92 -3.47 -7.11
CA VAL A 77 -3.07 -4.38 -7.15
C VAL A 77 -3.71 -4.36 -8.54
N ARG A 78 -3.90 -3.18 -9.11
CA ARG A 78 -4.49 -3.08 -10.45
C ARG A 78 -3.65 -3.79 -11.50
N LEU A 79 -2.33 -3.67 -11.44
CA LEU A 79 -1.44 -4.34 -12.40
C LEU A 79 -1.55 -5.85 -12.34
N ILE A 80 -1.90 -6.41 -11.18
CA ILE A 80 -2.04 -7.85 -10.99
C ILE A 80 -3.47 -8.31 -11.29
N PHE A 81 -4.47 -7.60 -10.75
CA PHE A 81 -5.86 -8.03 -10.76
C PHE A 81 -6.60 -7.64 -12.05
N ASP A 82 -6.39 -6.41 -12.50
CA ASP A 82 -7.12 -5.87 -13.65
C ASP A 82 -6.22 -4.89 -14.40
N PRO A 83 -5.16 -5.41 -15.07
CA PRO A 83 -4.24 -4.51 -15.78
C PRO A 83 -4.96 -3.81 -16.93
N PRO A 84 -4.63 -2.53 -17.15
CA PRO A 84 -5.19 -1.81 -18.30
C PRO A 84 -4.69 -2.41 -19.60
N GLN A 85 -5.46 -2.20 -20.68
CA GLN A 85 -5.02 -2.62 -22.00
C GLN A 85 -3.99 -1.64 -22.54
N GLY A 86 -3.03 -2.17 -23.27
CA GLY A 86 -1.99 -1.36 -23.89
C GLY A 86 -0.65 -1.41 -23.13
N THR A 87 0.38 -1.78 -23.84
CA THR A 87 1.72 -1.95 -23.30
C THR A 87 2.26 -0.64 -22.69
N ALA A 88 2.02 0.49 -23.39
CA ALA A 88 2.53 1.79 -22.94
C ALA A 88 1.93 2.20 -21.59
N VAL A 89 0.63 1.93 -21.38
CA VAL A 89 -0.04 2.26 -20.13
C VAL A 89 0.50 1.40 -19.00
N VAL A 90 0.66 0.11 -19.24
CA VAL A 90 1.22 -0.83 -18.25
C VAL A 90 2.64 -0.42 -17.87
N GLU A 91 3.47 -0.07 -18.85
CA GLU A 91 4.84 0.38 -18.59
C GLU A 91 4.86 1.66 -17.76
N SER A 92 3.98 2.61 -18.06
CA SER A 92 3.86 3.84 -17.28
C SER A 92 3.46 3.57 -15.84
N MET A 93 2.49 2.67 -15.62
CA MET A 93 2.08 2.30 -14.28
C MET A 93 3.19 1.61 -13.51
N ASN A 94 3.97 0.75 -14.16
CA ASN A 94 5.13 0.12 -13.54
C ASN A 94 6.18 1.14 -13.12
N LYS A 95 6.43 2.16 -13.96
CA LYS A 95 7.37 3.22 -13.61
C LYS A 95 6.89 4.01 -12.40
N VAL A 96 5.61 4.36 -12.36
CA VAL A 96 5.05 5.07 -11.21
C VAL A 96 5.16 4.24 -9.95
N ALA A 97 4.82 2.95 -10.03
CA ALA A 97 4.92 2.06 -8.89
C ALA A 97 6.36 1.96 -8.37
N ASN A 98 7.33 1.82 -9.28
CA ASN A 98 8.73 1.72 -8.90
C ASN A 98 9.24 3.01 -8.27
N GLU A 99 8.82 4.16 -8.79
CA GLU A 99 9.18 5.46 -8.21
C GLU A 99 8.58 5.63 -6.81
N LEU A 100 7.31 5.27 -6.64
CA LEU A 100 6.65 5.33 -5.34
C LEU A 100 7.32 4.40 -4.34
N GLU A 101 7.70 3.21 -4.77
CA GLU A 101 8.39 2.24 -3.91
C GLU A 101 9.72 2.82 -3.40
N TRP A 102 10.49 3.45 -4.28
CA TRP A 102 11.72 4.12 -3.89
C TRP A 102 11.46 5.27 -2.90
N ARG A 103 10.47 6.11 -3.18
CA ARG A 103 10.11 7.22 -2.29
C ARG A 103 9.68 6.73 -0.91
N LEU A 104 8.86 5.68 -0.88
CA LEU A 104 8.40 5.10 0.39
C LEU A 104 9.56 4.48 1.17
N TYR A 105 10.49 3.84 0.48
CA TYR A 105 11.70 3.34 1.11
C TYR A 105 12.50 4.47 1.77
N VAL A 106 12.69 5.58 1.04
CA VAL A 106 13.43 6.74 1.57
C VAL A 106 12.73 7.33 2.78
N ILE A 107 11.41 7.46 2.72
CA ILE A 107 10.61 7.96 3.85
C ILE A 107 10.77 7.06 5.07
N ALA A 108 10.65 5.75 4.87
CA ALA A 108 10.81 4.77 5.95
C ALA A 108 12.21 4.85 6.58
N ASP A 109 13.24 4.97 5.74
CA ASP A 109 14.63 5.08 6.21
C ASP A 109 14.84 6.36 7.02
N ASN A 110 14.29 7.48 6.56
CA ASN A 110 14.39 8.76 7.27
C ASN A 110 13.66 8.70 8.61
N LEU A 111 12.48 8.13 8.66
CA LEU A 111 11.72 7.99 9.91
C LEU A 111 12.45 7.10 10.91
N ARG A 112 13.07 6.02 10.44
CA ARG A 112 13.86 5.15 11.29
C ARG A 112 15.06 5.90 11.87
N LYS A 113 15.73 6.71 11.07
CA LYS A 113 16.87 7.52 11.53
C LYS A 113 16.43 8.57 12.56
N GLU A 114 15.32 9.24 12.34
CA GLU A 114 14.76 10.20 13.30
C GLU A 114 14.48 9.52 14.64
N LYS A 115 13.92 8.31 14.61
CA LYS A 115 13.63 7.54 15.82
C LYS A 115 14.91 7.16 16.56
N GLU A 116 15.93 6.73 15.84
CA GLU A 116 17.23 6.39 16.43
C GLU A 116 17.90 7.62 17.07
N GLU A 117 17.85 8.77 16.39
CA GLU A 117 18.39 10.03 16.90
C GLU A 117 17.68 10.44 18.20
N ASN A 118 16.35 10.32 18.23
CA ASN A 118 15.58 10.66 19.42
C ASN A 118 15.90 9.74 20.60
N GLN A 119 16.22 8.48 20.33
CA GLN A 119 16.63 7.54 21.38
C GLN A 119 18.05 7.80 21.88
N ASN A 120 18.93 8.31 21.01
CA ASN A 120 20.33 8.55 21.32
C ASN A 120 20.61 10.01 21.74
N GLY A 121 19.67 10.90 21.54
CA GLY A 121 19.82 12.33 21.74
C GLY A 121 19.59 12.83 23.16
N GLU A 122 19.46 11.93 24.11
CA GLU A 122 19.30 12.31 25.52
C GLU A 122 20.66 12.63 26.15
#